data_e01b6fa75f70bb34229dabea271ef0f4
#
_entry.id   e01b6fa75f70bb34229dabea271ef0f4
#
_cell.length_a   1.000
_cell.length_b   1.000
_cell.length_c   1.000
_cell.angle_alpha   90.00
_cell.angle_beta   90.00
_cell.angle_gamma   90.00
#
_symmetry.space_group_name_H-M   'P 1'
#
loop_
_entity.id
_entity.type
_entity.pdbx_description
1 polymer ?
#
loop_
_entity_poly.entity_id
_entity_poly.type
_entity_poly.pdbx_seq_one_letter_code
_entity_poly.pdbx_strand_id
1 'polypeptide(L)'
;MTFVTEPETIQAVHAHAPDTPQAPARWSLATRIAFRFVVIYTTGYVLLTQMFGGLVVLPFGLTIPQPENAWSVRTTVDWVATRVLKFPEPLLQFSGSGDKPIDWAFCAALLAVAGVLTIAWSLAARGRAAHPGVHKWFRLFLRFALGATMLSYGMAKAIPLQMSFPNFRRLLEPYGDFSLMGVLWAKLGASPSYEIFSGVVETLCAVMLFIPGLTTVGALMTFATATQIFMLNMTYDVPVKLFSFHLIVFSLVLLGPDVRRLCRVLVFRKAADAAPEPRLARSLRTRRILVAAQLVLGTWLIWSNVQGSREAWYQYGGGAPKPALYGIWQIDRLSIDGVERAPLVTDYDRWRRMLIEGSFGISFQRMDNTFQFAPAKIDAAAKTITFTQGQGDQAKEVGRFIYEQPSPDRLVAHGLLNGKQMRLETSLIDHTQFNLVKSRFRFVQERPFNR
;
A
#
# COMPACT_ATOMS: atom_id res chain seq x y z
N MET A 1 52.08 -35.71 -47.78
CA MET A 1 51.87 -34.82 -46.65
C MET A 1 50.75 -35.40 -45.81
N THR A 2 51.14 -36.08 -44.73
CA THR A 2 50.24 -36.82 -43.86
C THR A 2 50.03 -35.97 -42.63
N PHE A 3 48.81 -35.50 -42.42
CA PHE A 3 48.40 -34.79 -41.18
C PHE A 3 48.04 -35.82 -40.13
N VAL A 4 48.80 -35.85 -39.07
CA VAL A 4 48.50 -36.58 -37.83
C VAL A 4 47.67 -35.65 -36.94
N THR A 5 46.47 -36.02 -36.68
CA THR A 5 45.61 -35.36 -35.67
C THR A 5 45.80 -36.09 -34.34
N GLU A 6 46.37 -35.40 -33.35
CA GLU A 6 46.34 -35.83 -31.97
C GLU A 6 44.93 -35.69 -31.38
N PRO A 7 44.45 -36.64 -30.56
CA PRO A 7 43.18 -36.49 -29.84
C PRO A 7 43.37 -35.65 -28.58
N GLU A 8 42.69 -34.48 -28.53
CA GLU A 8 42.54 -33.70 -27.31
C GLU A 8 41.83 -34.49 -26.20
N THR A 9 42.58 -34.74 -25.15
CA THR A 9 42.07 -35.37 -23.93
C THR A 9 41.20 -34.36 -23.17
N ILE A 10 39.85 -34.51 -23.25
CA ILE A 10 38.92 -33.79 -22.40
C ILE A 10 39.12 -34.29 -20.95
N GLN A 11 39.87 -33.56 -20.17
CA GLN A 11 39.96 -33.77 -18.73
C GLN A 11 38.63 -33.43 -18.05
N ALA A 12 37.98 -34.44 -17.55
CA ALA A 12 36.84 -34.33 -16.65
C ALA A 12 37.29 -33.70 -15.32
N VAL A 13 37.08 -32.40 -15.16
CA VAL A 13 37.28 -31.69 -13.90
C VAL A 13 35.94 -31.41 -13.27
N HIS A 14 35.44 -32.32 -12.50
CA HIS A 14 34.54 -32.04 -11.37
C HIS A 14 34.61 -33.17 -10.34
N ALA A 15 35.81 -33.34 -9.76
CA ALA A 15 35.87 -33.99 -8.46
C ALA A 15 35.32 -33.01 -7.41
N HIS A 16 34.18 -33.34 -6.85
CA HIS A 16 33.66 -32.67 -5.64
C HIS A 16 34.72 -32.89 -4.54
N ALA A 17 35.43 -31.82 -4.18
CA ALA A 17 36.24 -31.84 -2.98
C ALA A 17 35.35 -32.16 -1.78
N PRO A 18 35.76 -33.07 -0.87
CA PRO A 18 34.99 -33.40 0.30
C PRO A 18 34.76 -32.15 1.16
N ASP A 19 33.48 -31.96 1.61
CA ASP A 19 33.08 -30.89 2.52
C ASP A 19 34.00 -30.94 3.76
N THR A 20 35.09 -30.21 3.78
CA THR A 20 35.87 -29.96 4.99
C THR A 20 34.94 -29.23 5.96
N PRO A 21 34.81 -29.72 7.20
CA PRO A 21 33.96 -29.06 8.20
C PRO A 21 34.46 -27.63 8.43
N GLN A 22 33.76 -26.64 7.90
CA GLN A 22 34.06 -25.24 8.18
C GLN A 22 34.02 -25.02 9.69
N ALA A 23 35.07 -24.50 10.27
CA ALA A 23 35.15 -24.13 11.69
C ALA A 23 33.94 -23.27 12.03
N PRO A 24 33.28 -23.49 13.17
CA PRO A 24 32.05 -22.76 13.54
C PRO A 24 32.31 -21.26 13.50
N ALA A 25 31.49 -20.55 12.73
CA ALA A 25 31.62 -19.10 12.55
C ALA A 25 31.59 -18.40 13.92
N ARG A 26 32.69 -17.74 14.28
CA ARG A 26 32.75 -16.91 15.50
C ARG A 26 32.40 -15.47 15.16
N TRP A 27 31.28 -14.98 15.68
CA TRP A 27 30.88 -13.60 15.53
C TRP A 27 31.53 -12.71 16.58
N SER A 28 31.94 -11.51 16.20
CA SER A 28 32.38 -10.50 17.17
C SER A 28 31.31 -10.19 18.19
N LEU A 29 31.66 -9.65 19.34
CA LEU A 29 30.69 -9.24 20.36
C LEU A 29 29.69 -8.24 19.80
N ALA A 30 30.17 -7.24 19.07
CA ALA A 30 29.34 -6.22 18.41
C ALA A 30 28.34 -6.87 17.44
N THR A 31 28.80 -7.80 16.59
CA THR A 31 27.91 -8.52 15.65
C THR A 31 26.84 -9.33 16.37
N ARG A 32 27.17 -9.97 17.51
CA ARG A 32 26.20 -10.74 18.29
C ARG A 32 25.13 -9.83 18.92
N ILE A 33 25.53 -8.71 19.50
CA ILE A 33 24.62 -7.74 20.09
C ILE A 33 23.73 -7.12 19.02
N ALA A 34 24.30 -6.62 17.92
CA ALA A 34 23.58 -6.05 16.82
C ALA A 34 22.57 -7.04 16.20
N PHE A 35 22.98 -8.29 15.99
CA PHE A 35 22.10 -9.33 15.47
C PHE A 35 20.90 -9.60 16.39
N ARG A 36 21.12 -9.73 17.71
CA ARG A 36 20.04 -9.94 18.67
C ARG A 36 19.05 -8.78 18.67
N PHE A 37 19.57 -7.56 18.68
CA PHE A 37 18.74 -6.35 18.60
C PHE A 37 17.90 -6.32 17.33
N VAL A 38 18.52 -6.54 16.16
CA VAL A 38 17.84 -6.56 14.86
C VAL A 38 16.76 -7.65 14.83
N VAL A 39 17.06 -8.86 15.33
CA VAL A 39 16.06 -9.94 15.36
C VAL A 39 14.86 -9.54 16.23
N ILE A 40 15.09 -9.02 17.43
CA ILE A 40 13.99 -8.68 18.36
C ILE A 40 13.18 -7.51 17.80
N TYR A 41 13.84 -6.42 17.39
CA TYR A 41 13.17 -5.24 16.88
C TYR A 41 12.35 -5.54 15.62
N THR A 42 12.98 -6.18 14.63
CA THR A 42 12.32 -6.49 13.34
C THR A 42 11.15 -7.46 13.53
N THR A 43 11.35 -8.52 14.35
CA THR A 43 10.26 -9.47 14.63
C THR A 43 9.12 -8.78 15.34
N GLY A 44 9.40 -7.96 16.35
CA GLY A 44 8.40 -7.17 17.06
C GLY A 44 7.65 -6.23 16.13
N TYR A 45 8.36 -5.51 15.27
CA TYR A 45 7.74 -4.60 14.31
C TYR A 45 6.81 -5.36 13.34
N VAL A 46 7.28 -6.46 12.75
CA VAL A 46 6.44 -7.26 11.83
C VAL A 46 5.20 -7.82 12.52
N LEU A 47 5.35 -8.37 13.73
CA LEU A 47 4.24 -9.01 14.46
C LEU A 47 3.22 -8.01 15.01
N LEU A 48 3.63 -6.77 15.30
CA LEU A 48 2.80 -5.75 15.94
C LEU A 48 2.36 -4.64 14.99
N THR A 49 2.51 -4.83 13.67
CA THR A 49 2.05 -3.87 12.66
C THR A 49 1.25 -4.56 11.56
N GLN A 50 0.72 -3.77 10.64
CA GLN A 50 0.00 -4.25 9.43
C GLN A 50 0.77 -5.32 8.62
N MET A 51 2.10 -5.44 8.76
CA MET A 51 2.89 -6.48 8.08
C MET A 51 2.45 -7.89 8.49
N PHE A 52 2.00 -8.08 9.73
CA PHE A 52 1.49 -9.36 10.21
C PHE A 52 0.23 -9.78 9.47
N GLY A 53 -0.72 -8.86 9.28
CA GLY A 53 -1.96 -9.12 8.53
C GLY A 53 -1.68 -9.50 7.08
N GLY A 54 -0.67 -8.88 6.44
CA GLY A 54 -0.25 -9.25 5.09
C GLY A 54 0.42 -10.63 5.01
N LEU A 55 1.12 -11.05 6.08
CA LEU A 55 1.79 -12.34 6.15
C LEU A 55 0.83 -13.51 6.45
N VAL A 56 -0.19 -13.26 7.27
CA VAL A 56 -1.14 -14.30 7.72
C VAL A 56 -2.52 -14.04 7.12
N VAL A 57 -2.70 -14.50 5.90
CA VAL A 57 -3.98 -14.44 5.19
C VAL A 57 -4.72 -15.76 5.41
N LEU A 58 -5.82 -15.71 6.16
CA LEU A 58 -6.66 -16.87 6.42
C LEU A 58 -7.68 -17.09 5.28
N PRO A 59 -8.05 -18.36 4.99
CA PRO A 59 -9.11 -18.67 4.04
C PRO A 59 -10.48 -18.20 4.54
N PHE A 60 -11.45 -18.08 3.64
CA PHE A 60 -12.87 -17.79 3.93
C PHE A 60 -13.12 -16.42 4.60
N GLY A 61 -12.25 -15.42 4.37
CA GLY A 61 -12.43 -14.08 4.94
C GLY A 61 -12.24 -13.98 6.46
N LEU A 62 -11.70 -15.02 7.09
CA LEU A 62 -11.37 -14.98 8.51
C LEU A 62 -10.28 -13.94 8.76
N THR A 63 -10.48 -13.10 9.75
CA THR A 63 -9.52 -12.05 10.14
C THR A 63 -8.90 -12.38 11.49
N ILE A 64 -7.60 -12.14 11.62
CA ILE A 64 -6.93 -12.18 12.91
C ILE A 64 -7.02 -10.79 13.54
N PRO A 65 -7.37 -10.69 14.83
CA PRO A 65 -7.27 -9.42 15.55
C PRO A 65 -5.90 -8.81 15.36
N GLN A 66 -5.83 -7.53 15.06
CA GLN A 66 -4.58 -6.81 14.88
C GLN A 66 -3.81 -6.80 16.22
N PRO A 67 -2.60 -7.39 16.32
CA PRO A 67 -1.86 -7.51 17.59
C PRO A 67 -1.51 -6.14 18.19
N GLU A 68 -1.42 -5.09 17.38
CA GLU A 68 -1.23 -3.71 17.82
C GLU A 68 -2.35 -3.21 18.73
N ASN A 69 -3.55 -3.78 18.60
CA ASN A 69 -4.71 -3.47 19.42
C ASN A 69 -4.76 -4.26 20.73
N ALA A 70 -3.79 -5.18 20.96
CA ALA A 70 -3.71 -5.91 22.22
C ALA A 70 -3.52 -4.95 23.39
N TRP A 71 -4.28 -5.15 24.46
CA TRP A 71 -4.28 -4.26 25.64
C TRP A 71 -2.86 -3.93 26.14
N SER A 72 -2.00 -4.93 26.29
CA SER A 72 -0.62 -4.75 26.78
C SER A 72 0.23 -3.86 25.87
N VAL A 73 0.10 -4.01 24.54
CA VAL A 73 0.81 -3.18 23.56
C VAL A 73 0.30 -1.75 23.65
N ARG A 74 -1.01 -1.58 23.61
CA ARG A 74 -1.66 -0.27 23.64
C ARG A 74 -1.30 0.50 24.91
N THR A 75 -1.43 -0.12 26.08
CA THR A 75 -1.08 0.52 27.36
C THR A 75 0.39 0.94 27.41
N THR A 76 1.31 0.11 26.90
CA THR A 76 2.74 0.46 26.85
C THR A 76 2.99 1.64 25.93
N VAL A 77 2.39 1.66 24.75
CA VAL A 77 2.55 2.74 23.78
C VAL A 77 1.94 4.04 24.29
N ASP A 78 0.75 3.98 24.87
CA ASP A 78 0.07 5.13 25.48
C ASP A 78 0.91 5.74 26.62
N TRP A 79 1.52 4.88 27.46
CA TRP A 79 2.42 5.33 28.52
C TRP A 79 3.66 6.04 27.95
N VAL A 80 4.29 5.48 26.93
CA VAL A 80 5.44 6.12 26.26
C VAL A 80 5.02 7.43 25.60
N ALA A 81 3.89 7.46 24.89
CA ALA A 81 3.39 8.64 24.22
C ALA A 81 3.14 9.79 25.20
N THR A 82 2.46 9.51 26.31
CA THR A 82 2.01 10.54 27.26
C THR A 82 3.10 10.92 28.28
N ARG A 83 3.82 9.96 28.85
CA ARG A 83 4.77 10.18 29.95
C ARG A 83 6.19 10.46 29.49
N VAL A 84 6.62 9.81 28.40
CA VAL A 84 8.00 9.96 27.90
C VAL A 84 8.07 11.05 26.81
N LEU A 85 7.22 10.95 25.78
CA LEU A 85 7.23 11.86 24.63
C LEU A 85 6.34 13.08 24.84
N LYS A 86 5.48 13.07 25.86
CA LYS A 86 4.59 14.20 26.23
C LYS A 86 3.67 14.66 25.09
N PHE A 87 3.21 13.71 24.27
CA PHE A 87 2.22 14.03 23.25
C PHE A 87 0.87 14.34 23.90
N PRO A 88 0.13 15.36 23.40
CA PRO A 88 -1.21 15.68 23.93
C PRO A 88 -2.21 14.56 23.64
N GLU A 89 -3.06 14.24 24.62
CA GLU A 89 -4.27 13.44 24.38
C GLU A 89 -5.24 14.27 23.51
N PRO A 90 -5.88 13.74 22.49
CA PRO A 90 -6.36 12.41 22.19
C PRO A 90 -5.80 11.82 20.86
N LEU A 91 -4.51 11.88 20.60
CA LEU A 91 -3.92 11.47 19.33
C LEU A 91 -3.68 9.95 19.24
N LEU A 92 -4.31 9.16 20.11
CA LEU A 92 -3.99 7.78 20.39
C LEU A 92 -4.85 6.75 19.63
N GLN A 93 -5.27 7.06 18.41
CA GLN A 93 -5.93 6.06 17.56
C GLN A 93 -4.95 5.49 16.55
N PHE A 94 -4.63 4.21 16.67
CA PHE A 94 -4.02 3.47 15.57
C PHE A 94 -5.00 3.49 14.40
N SER A 95 -4.55 4.02 13.28
CA SER A 95 -5.26 3.92 12.02
C SER A 95 -4.28 3.34 11.02
N GLY A 96 -4.62 2.26 10.38
CA GLY A 96 -3.80 1.39 9.53
C GLY A 96 -2.69 1.99 8.67
N SER A 97 -2.66 3.29 8.44
CA SER A 97 -1.54 4.03 7.84
C SER A 97 -1.50 5.44 8.39
N GLY A 98 -0.32 5.93 8.68
CA GLY A 98 -0.08 7.28 9.14
C GLY A 98 1.28 7.42 9.82
N ASP A 99 1.84 8.63 9.81
CA ASP A 99 3.00 8.98 10.61
C ASP A 99 2.50 9.75 11.85
N LYS A 100 1.54 9.18 12.56
CA LYS A 100 0.92 9.78 13.72
C LYS A 100 1.86 9.76 14.93
N PRO A 101 1.65 10.64 15.92
CA PRO A 101 2.40 10.59 17.17
C PRO A 101 2.43 9.21 17.82
N ILE A 102 1.32 8.46 17.74
CA ILE A 102 1.22 7.10 18.28
C ILE A 102 2.17 6.11 17.57
N ASP A 103 2.38 6.24 16.26
CA ASP A 103 3.28 5.35 15.49
C ASP A 103 4.75 5.61 15.89
N TRP A 104 5.11 6.86 16.14
CA TRP A 104 6.42 7.24 16.67
C TRP A 104 6.63 6.74 18.11
N ALA A 105 5.60 6.86 18.95
CA ALA A 105 5.62 6.32 20.33
C ALA A 105 5.76 4.79 20.32
N PHE A 106 5.06 4.11 19.41
CA PHE A 106 5.20 2.67 19.18
C PHE A 106 6.64 2.29 18.83
N CYS A 107 7.25 2.97 17.86
CA CYS A 107 8.63 2.70 17.47
C CYS A 107 9.61 2.96 18.62
N ALA A 108 9.43 4.05 19.38
CA ALA A 108 10.25 4.35 20.54
C ALA A 108 10.12 3.29 21.65
N ALA A 109 8.90 2.86 21.95
CA ALA A 109 8.63 1.78 22.89
C ALA A 109 9.28 0.47 22.44
N LEU A 110 9.12 0.12 21.15
CA LEU A 110 9.70 -1.10 20.58
C LEU A 110 11.23 -1.08 20.61
N LEU A 111 11.86 0.08 20.33
CA LEU A 111 13.30 0.27 20.43
C LEU A 111 13.79 0.03 21.87
N ALA A 112 13.10 0.58 22.86
CA ALA A 112 13.42 0.41 24.27
C ALA A 112 13.29 -1.06 24.71
N VAL A 113 12.17 -1.70 24.37
CA VAL A 113 11.91 -3.12 24.65
C VAL A 113 12.95 -4.01 23.97
N ALA A 114 13.27 -3.74 22.70
CA ALA A 114 14.29 -4.48 21.97
C ALA A 114 15.68 -4.31 22.61
N GLY A 115 16.01 -3.14 23.13
CA GLY A 115 17.24 -2.89 23.89
C GLY A 115 17.31 -3.74 25.15
N VAL A 116 16.27 -3.71 25.99
CA VAL A 116 16.19 -4.50 27.22
C VAL A 116 16.28 -5.99 26.96
N LEU A 117 15.49 -6.49 25.99
CA LEU A 117 15.52 -7.92 25.61
C LEU A 117 16.85 -8.34 24.99
N THR A 118 17.55 -7.43 24.30
CA THR A 118 18.90 -7.69 23.77
C THR A 118 19.91 -7.86 24.89
N ILE A 119 19.83 -7.05 25.94
CA ILE A 119 20.67 -7.19 27.15
C ILE A 119 20.37 -8.52 27.82
N ALA A 120 19.11 -8.82 28.08
CA ALA A 120 18.70 -10.08 28.72
C ALA A 120 19.17 -11.30 27.94
N TRP A 121 18.95 -11.33 26.61
CA TRP A 121 19.43 -12.39 25.74
C TRP A 121 20.97 -12.47 25.75
N SER A 122 21.66 -11.33 25.78
CA SER A 122 23.12 -11.31 25.79
C SER A 122 23.69 -11.87 27.08
N LEU A 123 23.05 -11.64 28.22
CA LEU A 123 23.39 -12.22 29.51
C LEU A 123 23.13 -13.74 29.54
N ALA A 124 21.98 -14.17 29.05
CA ALA A 124 21.60 -15.58 29.00
C ALA A 124 22.46 -16.42 28.05
N ALA A 125 22.93 -15.80 26.93
CA ALA A 125 23.68 -16.50 25.88
C ALA A 125 25.17 -16.10 25.83
N ARG A 126 25.80 -15.81 26.99
CA ARG A 126 27.21 -15.37 27.06
C ARG A 126 28.20 -16.36 26.45
N GLY A 127 27.97 -17.67 26.59
CA GLY A 127 28.83 -18.72 26.06
C GLY A 127 28.66 -19.03 24.57
N ARG A 128 27.65 -18.46 23.89
CA ARG A 128 27.39 -18.78 22.48
C ARG A 128 28.17 -17.85 21.56
N ALA A 129 29.05 -18.44 20.74
CA ALA A 129 29.89 -17.71 19.78
C ALA A 129 29.11 -17.18 18.56
N ALA A 130 28.00 -17.78 18.18
CA ALA A 130 27.14 -17.40 17.05
C ALA A 130 25.73 -17.97 17.20
N HIS A 131 24.77 -17.48 16.38
CA HIS A 131 23.38 -17.93 16.35
C HIS A 131 22.94 -18.39 14.96
N PRO A 132 23.61 -19.36 14.29
CA PRO A 132 23.31 -19.71 12.90
C PRO A 132 21.90 -20.27 12.71
N GLY A 133 21.36 -20.98 13.70
CA GLY A 133 19.98 -21.49 13.69
C GLY A 133 18.95 -20.38 13.68
N VAL A 134 19.10 -19.39 14.58
CA VAL A 134 18.20 -18.23 14.63
C VAL A 134 18.32 -17.42 13.35
N HIS A 135 19.53 -17.18 12.85
CA HIS A 135 19.78 -16.39 11.64
C HIS A 135 19.03 -16.95 10.42
N LYS A 136 19.08 -18.26 10.18
CA LYS A 136 18.42 -18.85 9.01
C LYS A 136 16.89 -18.76 9.08
N TRP A 137 16.28 -19.00 10.26
CA TRP A 137 14.84 -18.90 10.43
C TRP A 137 14.34 -17.45 10.44
N PHE A 138 15.10 -16.55 11.06
CA PHE A 138 14.83 -15.12 11.00
C PHE A 138 14.89 -14.58 9.57
N ARG A 139 15.91 -14.97 8.80
CA ARG A 139 16.02 -14.59 7.38
C ARG A 139 14.82 -15.08 6.57
N LEU A 140 14.35 -16.31 6.81
CA LEU A 140 13.13 -16.84 6.18
C LEU A 140 11.90 -16.04 6.57
N PHE A 141 11.71 -15.80 7.86
CA PHE A 141 10.58 -15.02 8.38
C PHE A 141 10.56 -13.60 7.77
N LEU A 142 11.68 -12.88 7.83
CA LEU A 142 11.77 -11.53 7.31
C LEU A 142 11.54 -11.46 5.80
N ARG A 143 12.05 -12.46 5.07
CA ARG A 143 11.85 -12.59 3.62
C ARG A 143 10.37 -12.68 3.26
N PHE A 144 9.62 -13.52 3.98
CA PHE A 144 8.18 -13.66 3.75
C PHE A 144 7.38 -12.46 4.23
N ALA A 145 7.73 -11.86 5.35
CA ALA A 145 7.07 -10.65 5.85
C ALA A 145 7.23 -9.47 4.88
N LEU A 146 8.47 -9.24 4.42
CA LEU A 146 8.75 -8.18 3.44
C LEU A 146 8.09 -8.48 2.09
N GLY A 147 8.16 -9.74 1.62
CA GLY A 147 7.51 -10.16 0.39
C GLY A 147 5.98 -10.02 0.43
N ALA A 148 5.33 -10.43 1.53
CA ALA A 148 3.89 -10.27 1.69
C ALA A 148 3.46 -8.80 1.68
N THR A 149 4.25 -7.93 2.31
CA THR A 149 4.01 -6.48 2.29
C THR A 149 4.15 -5.90 0.89
N MET A 150 5.25 -6.21 0.18
CA MET A 150 5.45 -5.77 -1.20
C MET A 150 4.36 -6.30 -2.14
N LEU A 151 3.87 -7.53 -1.91
CA LEU A 151 2.77 -8.11 -2.67
C LEU A 151 1.46 -7.34 -2.46
N SER A 152 1.11 -7.05 -1.21
CA SER A 152 -0.13 -6.34 -0.89
C SER A 152 -0.19 -4.96 -1.54
N TYR A 153 0.88 -4.17 -1.39
CA TYR A 153 0.97 -2.85 -2.02
C TYR A 153 1.11 -2.93 -3.54
N GLY A 154 1.85 -3.91 -4.04
CA GLY A 154 2.00 -4.16 -5.47
C GLY A 154 0.67 -4.52 -6.13
N MET A 155 -0.13 -5.39 -5.52
CA MET A 155 -1.43 -5.80 -6.06
C MET A 155 -2.46 -4.67 -6.02
N ALA A 156 -2.41 -3.80 -4.99
CA ALA A 156 -3.27 -2.62 -4.92
C ALA A 156 -3.01 -1.59 -6.03
N LYS A 157 -1.84 -1.68 -6.70
CA LYS A 157 -1.47 -0.86 -7.86
C LYS A 157 -1.57 -1.62 -9.19
N ALA A 158 -1.19 -2.91 -9.20
CA ALA A 158 -1.29 -3.75 -10.40
C ALA A 158 -2.76 -3.94 -10.84
N ILE A 159 -3.68 -3.96 -9.89
CA ILE A 159 -5.10 -3.71 -10.10
C ILE A 159 -5.34 -2.30 -9.56
N PRO A 160 -5.55 -1.27 -10.41
CA PRO A 160 -5.42 0.15 -10.00
C PRO A 160 -6.51 0.56 -9.00
N LEU A 161 -6.26 0.27 -7.73
CA LEU A 161 -7.14 0.52 -6.59
C LEU A 161 -6.62 1.64 -5.69
N GLN A 162 -5.28 1.81 -5.64
CA GLN A 162 -4.67 2.75 -4.70
C GLN A 162 -4.72 4.19 -5.19
N MET A 163 -4.43 4.42 -6.47
CA MET A 163 -4.46 5.72 -7.11
C MET A 163 -5.42 5.68 -8.30
N SER A 164 -6.71 5.51 -8.03
CA SER A 164 -7.71 5.45 -9.10
C SER A 164 -7.70 6.71 -9.96
N PHE A 165 -8.17 6.57 -11.21
CA PHE A 165 -8.32 7.71 -12.12
C PHE A 165 -9.05 8.87 -11.39
N PRO A 166 -8.63 10.15 -11.59
CA PRO A 166 -9.21 11.29 -10.91
C PRO A 166 -10.74 11.32 -11.04
N ASN A 167 -11.41 11.30 -9.89
CA ASN A 167 -12.84 11.36 -9.79
C ASN A 167 -13.39 12.74 -10.18
N PHE A 168 -14.71 12.90 -10.30
CA PHE A 168 -15.33 14.14 -10.73
C PHE A 168 -14.97 15.33 -9.86
N ARG A 169 -14.85 15.12 -8.55
CA ARG A 169 -14.39 16.17 -7.64
C ARG A 169 -12.98 16.63 -8.03
N ARG A 170 -12.03 15.69 -8.23
CA ARG A 170 -10.65 16.01 -8.61
C ARG A 170 -10.54 16.66 -10.00
N LEU A 171 -11.41 16.26 -10.94
CA LEU A 171 -11.45 16.87 -12.27
C LEU A 171 -11.94 18.32 -12.26
N LEU A 172 -12.71 18.72 -11.23
CA LEU A 172 -13.29 20.05 -11.10
C LEU A 172 -12.57 20.94 -10.06
N GLU A 173 -11.72 20.36 -9.23
CA GLU A 173 -10.94 21.07 -8.22
C GLU A 173 -9.81 21.86 -8.91
N PRO A 174 -9.63 23.16 -8.62
CA PRO A 174 -8.51 23.93 -9.13
C PRO A 174 -7.18 23.31 -8.68
N TYR A 175 -6.22 23.23 -9.60
CA TYR A 175 -4.91 22.62 -9.30
C TYR A 175 -4.19 23.30 -8.11
N GLY A 176 -4.38 24.61 -7.93
CA GLY A 176 -3.82 25.36 -6.81
C GLY A 176 -4.34 24.97 -5.43
N ASP A 177 -5.50 24.29 -5.37
CA ASP A 177 -6.11 23.84 -4.12
C ASP A 177 -5.68 22.40 -3.74
N PHE A 178 -4.91 21.74 -4.59
CA PHE A 178 -4.43 20.39 -4.31
C PHE A 178 -3.38 20.41 -3.19
N SER A 179 -3.48 19.46 -2.27
CA SER A 179 -2.36 19.11 -1.39
C SER A 179 -1.26 18.40 -2.19
N LEU A 180 -0.02 18.39 -1.69
CA LEU A 180 1.09 17.66 -2.32
C LEU A 180 0.73 16.17 -2.54
N MET A 181 0.14 15.51 -1.53
CA MET A 181 -0.36 14.14 -1.69
C MET A 181 -1.45 14.05 -2.77
N GLY A 182 -2.35 15.03 -2.85
CA GLY A 182 -3.38 15.10 -3.88
C GLY A 182 -2.80 15.20 -5.30
N VAL A 183 -1.74 15.98 -5.48
CA VAL A 183 -0.98 16.07 -6.75
C VAL A 183 -0.39 14.71 -7.11
N LEU A 184 0.26 14.02 -6.17
CA LEU A 184 0.84 12.70 -6.43
C LEU A 184 -0.21 11.68 -6.84
N TRP A 185 -1.34 11.61 -6.09
CA TRP A 185 -2.45 10.70 -6.41
C TRP A 185 -3.07 10.98 -7.77
N ALA A 186 -3.35 12.26 -8.06
CA ALA A 186 -3.91 12.65 -9.36
C ALA A 186 -2.94 12.35 -10.52
N LYS A 187 -1.63 12.59 -10.34
CA LYS A 187 -0.58 12.29 -11.33
C LYS A 187 -0.51 10.79 -11.65
N LEU A 188 -0.47 9.95 -10.62
CA LEU A 188 -0.36 8.50 -10.79
C LEU A 188 -1.66 7.92 -11.35
N GLY A 189 -2.81 8.31 -10.80
CA GLY A 189 -4.12 7.85 -11.24
C GLY A 189 -4.50 8.31 -12.64
N ALA A 190 -3.99 9.45 -13.11
CA ALA A 190 -4.17 9.91 -14.49
C ALA A 190 -3.50 8.99 -15.53
N SER A 191 -2.56 8.15 -15.10
CA SER A 191 -1.87 7.18 -15.94
C SER A 191 -1.98 5.77 -15.36
N PRO A 192 -3.11 5.07 -15.55
CA PRO A 192 -3.29 3.70 -15.04
C PRO A 192 -2.16 2.75 -15.47
N SER A 193 -1.60 2.94 -16.67
CA SER A 193 -0.46 2.14 -17.15
C SER A 193 0.78 2.30 -16.26
N TYR A 194 1.03 3.52 -15.75
CA TYR A 194 2.16 3.76 -14.86
C TYR A 194 1.90 3.20 -13.45
N GLU A 195 0.68 3.31 -12.95
CA GLU A 195 0.28 2.68 -11.68
C GLU A 195 0.44 1.17 -11.75
N ILE A 196 -0.07 0.53 -12.81
CA ILE A 196 0.09 -0.91 -13.07
C ILE A 196 1.57 -1.29 -13.14
N PHE A 197 2.40 -0.54 -13.89
CA PHE A 197 3.84 -0.78 -13.97
C PHE A 197 4.48 -0.76 -12.58
N SER A 198 4.19 0.24 -11.77
CA SER A 198 4.69 0.34 -10.40
C SER A 198 4.26 -0.86 -9.55
N GLY A 199 2.99 -1.26 -9.65
CA GLY A 199 2.45 -2.43 -8.96
C GLY A 199 3.10 -3.74 -9.39
N VAL A 200 3.38 -3.90 -10.68
CA VAL A 200 4.09 -5.07 -11.22
C VAL A 200 5.52 -5.15 -10.66
N VAL A 201 6.24 -4.04 -10.59
CA VAL A 201 7.60 -4.00 -10.01
C VAL A 201 7.57 -4.42 -8.54
N GLU A 202 6.64 -3.90 -7.74
CA GLU A 202 6.48 -4.28 -6.33
C GLU A 202 6.10 -5.77 -6.18
N THR A 203 5.20 -6.26 -7.03
CA THR A 203 4.82 -7.69 -7.06
C THR A 203 5.99 -8.59 -7.44
N LEU A 204 6.84 -8.19 -8.39
CA LEU A 204 8.05 -8.92 -8.74
C LEU A 204 9.05 -9.00 -7.58
N CYS A 205 9.20 -7.91 -6.79
CA CYS A 205 9.98 -7.95 -5.56
C CYS A 205 9.48 -9.07 -4.62
N ALA A 206 8.16 -9.15 -4.42
CA ALA A 206 7.54 -10.17 -3.59
C ALA A 206 7.79 -11.59 -4.13
N VAL A 207 7.55 -11.81 -5.42
CA VAL A 207 7.76 -13.13 -6.06
C VAL A 207 9.21 -13.59 -5.89
N MET A 208 10.18 -12.70 -6.12
CA MET A 208 11.61 -13.03 -5.92
C MET A 208 11.94 -13.32 -4.46
N LEU A 209 11.30 -12.62 -3.52
CA LEU A 209 11.47 -12.91 -2.10
C LEU A 209 10.85 -14.25 -1.69
N PHE A 210 9.80 -14.74 -2.34
CA PHE A 210 9.18 -16.04 -2.03
C PHE A 210 9.96 -17.21 -2.60
N ILE A 211 10.72 -17.01 -3.67
CA ILE A 211 11.49 -18.09 -4.33
C ILE A 211 12.85 -18.28 -3.63
N PRO A 212 13.14 -19.48 -3.08
CA PRO A 212 14.46 -19.79 -2.55
C PRO A 212 15.55 -19.59 -3.62
N GLY A 213 16.65 -18.95 -3.26
CA GLY A 213 17.76 -18.63 -4.17
C GLY A 213 17.68 -17.27 -4.82
N LEU A 214 16.50 -16.61 -4.87
CA LEU A 214 16.36 -15.25 -5.40
C LEU A 214 16.33 -14.17 -4.31
N THR A 215 16.55 -14.52 -3.06
CA THR A 215 16.46 -13.61 -1.90
C THR A 215 17.29 -12.34 -2.08
N THR A 216 18.53 -12.46 -2.53
CA THR A 216 19.43 -11.30 -2.68
C THR A 216 18.96 -10.36 -3.78
N VAL A 217 18.51 -10.90 -4.92
CA VAL A 217 17.94 -10.09 -6.02
C VAL A 217 16.64 -9.43 -5.58
N GLY A 218 15.74 -10.20 -4.97
CA GLY A 218 14.48 -9.67 -4.42
C GLY A 218 14.70 -8.57 -3.38
N ALA A 219 15.67 -8.74 -2.49
CA ALA A 219 16.01 -7.73 -1.49
C ALA A 219 16.64 -6.46 -2.10
N LEU A 220 17.48 -6.59 -3.15
CA LEU A 220 18.03 -5.44 -3.90
C LEU A 220 16.92 -4.67 -4.62
N MET A 221 16.04 -5.37 -5.32
CA MET A 221 14.87 -4.73 -5.97
C MET A 221 13.97 -4.05 -4.95
N THR A 222 13.69 -4.73 -3.82
CA THR A 222 12.88 -4.14 -2.75
C THR A 222 13.55 -2.90 -2.16
N PHE A 223 14.86 -2.92 -1.95
CA PHE A 223 15.62 -1.77 -1.48
C PHE A 223 15.45 -0.56 -2.42
N ALA A 224 15.64 -0.76 -3.72
CA ALA A 224 15.51 0.29 -4.73
C ALA A 224 14.05 0.83 -4.79
N THR A 225 13.07 -0.08 -4.86
CA THR A 225 11.64 0.26 -4.93
C THR A 225 11.16 0.97 -3.65
N ALA A 226 11.51 0.44 -2.47
CA ALA A 226 11.16 1.06 -1.19
C ALA A 226 11.82 2.43 -1.01
N THR A 227 13.06 2.63 -1.50
CA THR A 227 13.72 3.93 -1.50
C THR A 227 12.96 4.93 -2.37
N GLN A 228 12.54 4.53 -3.57
CA GLN A 228 11.71 5.37 -4.44
C GLN A 228 10.38 5.75 -3.76
N ILE A 229 9.69 4.77 -3.16
CA ILE A 229 8.43 5.01 -2.44
C ILE A 229 8.66 5.95 -1.25
N PHE A 230 9.72 5.73 -0.48
CA PHE A 230 10.08 6.59 0.65
C PHE A 230 10.32 8.04 0.22
N MET A 231 11.05 8.24 -0.88
CA MET A 231 11.29 9.58 -1.44
C MET A 231 10.00 10.25 -1.88
N LEU A 232 9.08 9.53 -2.53
CA LEU A 232 7.75 10.06 -2.85
C LEU A 232 6.98 10.45 -1.57
N ASN A 233 7.01 9.60 -0.54
CA ASN A 233 6.34 9.90 0.73
C ASN A 233 6.92 11.13 1.43
N MET A 234 8.24 11.31 1.38
CA MET A 234 8.92 12.47 1.95
C MET A 234 8.62 13.76 1.19
N THR A 235 8.62 13.70 -0.16
CA THR A 235 8.53 14.91 -1.00
C THR A 235 7.10 15.35 -1.27
N TYR A 236 6.14 14.42 -1.25
CA TYR A 236 4.72 14.71 -1.45
C TYR A 236 3.89 14.63 -0.16
N ASP A 237 4.54 14.66 0.98
CA ASP A 237 3.92 14.65 2.31
C ASP A 237 2.88 13.53 2.51
N VAL A 238 3.22 12.32 2.04
CA VAL A 238 2.38 11.14 2.24
C VAL A 238 2.63 10.55 3.64
N PRO A 239 1.60 10.34 4.47
CA PRO A 239 1.78 9.95 5.87
C PRO A 239 2.06 8.45 6.06
N VAL A 240 3.09 7.92 5.38
CA VAL A 240 3.62 6.54 5.52
C VAL A 240 5.14 6.51 5.39
N LYS A 241 5.80 7.60 5.79
CA LYS A 241 7.26 7.79 5.75
C LYS A 241 7.95 6.75 6.65
N LEU A 242 7.48 6.63 7.89
CA LEU A 242 8.01 5.70 8.89
C LEU A 242 7.93 4.24 8.42
N PHE A 243 6.79 3.85 7.87
CA PHE A 243 6.59 2.49 7.37
C PHE A 243 7.50 2.19 6.16
N SER A 244 7.56 3.08 5.17
CA SER A 244 8.42 2.89 3.99
C SER A 244 9.91 2.90 4.34
N PHE A 245 10.33 3.67 5.35
CA PHE A 245 11.68 3.60 5.89
C PHE A 245 12.01 2.20 6.47
N HIS A 246 11.06 1.58 7.18
CA HIS A 246 11.27 0.21 7.69
C HIS A 246 11.44 -0.81 6.56
N LEU A 247 10.74 -0.65 5.43
CA LEU A 247 10.94 -1.54 4.28
C LEU A 247 12.37 -1.44 3.72
N ILE A 248 12.95 -0.22 3.69
CA ILE A 248 14.35 -0.01 3.33
C ILE A 248 15.28 -0.74 4.32
N VAL A 249 15.09 -0.49 5.62
CA VAL A 249 15.91 -1.12 6.68
C VAL A 249 15.82 -2.65 6.61
N PHE A 250 14.63 -3.21 6.43
CA PHE A 250 14.43 -4.67 6.37
C PHE A 250 15.05 -5.31 5.12
N SER A 251 15.01 -4.60 3.99
CA SER A 251 15.72 -5.06 2.80
C SER A 251 17.24 -5.05 3.01
N LEU A 252 17.80 -4.03 3.68
CA LEU A 252 19.20 -3.99 4.05
C LEU A 252 19.60 -5.10 5.05
N VAL A 253 18.74 -5.43 5.99
CA VAL A 253 18.93 -6.56 6.92
C VAL A 253 19.03 -7.88 6.15
N LEU A 254 18.18 -8.09 5.13
CA LEU A 254 18.25 -9.27 4.26
C LEU A 254 19.53 -9.29 3.41
N LEU A 255 19.98 -8.13 2.94
CA LEU A 255 21.22 -7.98 2.13
C LEU A 255 22.48 -8.10 2.96
N GLY A 256 22.40 -7.85 4.28
CA GLY A 256 23.57 -7.79 5.18
C GLY A 256 24.59 -8.90 5.01
N PRO A 257 24.22 -10.18 4.95
CA PRO A 257 25.15 -11.30 4.73
C PRO A 257 25.87 -11.24 3.37
N ASP A 258 25.23 -10.65 2.36
CA ASP A 258 25.72 -10.61 0.98
C ASP A 258 26.44 -9.30 0.60
N VAL A 259 26.42 -8.28 1.47
CA VAL A 259 26.96 -6.93 1.18
C VAL A 259 28.41 -6.98 0.68
N ARG A 260 29.28 -7.73 1.37
CA ARG A 260 30.70 -7.84 0.96
C ARG A 260 30.85 -8.43 -0.44
N ARG A 261 30.03 -9.42 -0.78
CA ARG A 261 30.05 -10.06 -2.12
C ARG A 261 29.54 -9.09 -3.18
N LEU A 262 28.44 -8.42 -2.89
CA LEU A 262 27.88 -7.40 -3.77
C LEU A 262 28.87 -6.26 -4.02
N CYS A 263 29.55 -5.75 -2.99
CA CYS A 263 30.59 -4.74 -3.15
C CYS A 263 31.79 -5.28 -3.97
N ARG A 264 32.24 -6.52 -3.73
CA ARG A 264 33.32 -7.10 -4.52
C ARG A 264 32.99 -7.14 -6.01
N VAL A 265 31.78 -7.58 -6.37
CA VAL A 265 31.39 -7.72 -7.78
C VAL A 265 31.03 -6.37 -8.40
N LEU A 266 30.14 -5.59 -7.76
CA LEU A 266 29.54 -4.41 -8.37
C LEU A 266 30.46 -3.18 -8.31
N VAL A 267 31.20 -3.01 -7.20
CA VAL A 267 32.05 -1.83 -6.99
C VAL A 267 33.49 -2.10 -7.38
N PHE A 268 34.04 -3.18 -6.86
CA PHE A 268 35.48 -3.50 -7.06
C PHE A 268 35.75 -4.35 -8.30
N ARG A 269 34.71 -4.83 -9.00
CA ARG A 269 34.82 -5.69 -10.20
C ARG A 269 35.73 -6.91 -9.99
N LYS A 270 35.69 -7.50 -8.79
CA LYS A 270 36.48 -8.67 -8.40
C LYS A 270 35.56 -9.89 -8.29
N ALA A 271 36.10 -11.08 -8.58
CA ALA A 271 35.37 -12.31 -8.37
C ALA A 271 34.93 -12.47 -6.90
N ALA A 272 33.76 -13.04 -6.68
CA ALA A 272 33.28 -13.38 -5.36
C ALA A 272 32.89 -14.86 -5.29
N ASP A 273 33.23 -15.49 -4.18
CA ASP A 273 32.96 -16.89 -3.95
C ASP A 273 31.46 -17.17 -3.91
N ALA A 274 31.04 -18.37 -4.33
CA ALA A 274 29.68 -18.80 -4.19
C ALA A 274 29.29 -18.86 -2.69
N ALA A 275 28.20 -18.23 -2.30
CA ALA A 275 27.63 -18.35 -0.97
C ALA A 275 26.20 -18.86 -1.10
N PRO A 276 25.98 -20.16 -1.06
CA PRO A 276 24.66 -20.74 -1.09
C PRO A 276 23.84 -20.27 0.12
N GLU A 277 22.53 -20.10 -0.06
CA GLU A 277 21.66 -19.79 1.05
C GLU A 277 21.79 -20.81 2.19
N PRO A 278 21.69 -20.38 3.46
CA PRO A 278 21.82 -21.28 4.60
C PRO A 278 20.79 -22.42 4.51
N ARG A 279 21.26 -23.66 4.53
CA ARG A 279 20.39 -24.85 4.49
C ARG A 279 19.50 -24.87 5.73
N LEU A 280 18.16 -24.82 5.54
CA LEU A 280 17.18 -24.83 6.64
C LEU A 280 17.21 -26.18 7.40
N ALA A 281 17.46 -27.29 6.69
CA ALA A 281 17.53 -28.62 7.26
C ALA A 281 18.76 -29.38 6.73
N ARG A 282 19.22 -30.39 7.51
CA ARG A 282 20.34 -31.27 7.12
C ARG A 282 19.88 -32.35 6.13
N SER A 283 18.72 -32.95 6.34
CA SER A 283 18.15 -33.99 5.51
C SER A 283 17.65 -33.45 4.17
N LEU A 284 17.96 -34.11 3.06
CA LEU A 284 17.50 -33.74 1.72
C LEU A 284 15.97 -33.76 1.62
N ARG A 285 15.33 -34.80 2.24
CA ARG A 285 13.86 -34.92 2.28
C ARG A 285 13.23 -33.72 2.98
N THR A 286 13.70 -33.37 4.18
CA THR A 286 13.21 -32.20 4.93
C THR A 286 13.45 -30.90 4.19
N ARG A 287 14.58 -30.74 3.50
CA ARG A 287 14.87 -29.56 2.68
C ARG A 287 13.86 -29.43 1.53
N ARG A 288 13.56 -30.51 0.81
CA ARG A 288 12.55 -30.50 -0.27
C ARG A 288 11.16 -30.14 0.25
N ILE A 289 10.75 -30.68 1.42
CA ILE A 289 9.49 -30.34 2.07
C ILE A 289 9.44 -28.84 2.43
N LEU A 290 10.50 -28.30 3.03
CA LEU A 290 10.55 -26.89 3.41
C LEU A 290 10.54 -25.96 2.18
N VAL A 291 11.18 -26.34 1.07
CA VAL A 291 11.09 -25.59 -0.19
C VAL A 291 9.68 -25.64 -0.74
N ALA A 292 9.08 -26.81 -0.79
CA ALA A 292 7.68 -26.97 -1.23
C ALA A 292 6.71 -26.14 -0.37
N ALA A 293 6.86 -26.18 0.96
CA ALA A 293 6.04 -25.37 1.88
C ALA A 293 6.19 -23.87 1.63
N GLN A 294 7.41 -23.37 1.33
CA GLN A 294 7.63 -21.98 0.99
C GLN A 294 6.92 -21.60 -0.33
N LEU A 295 7.03 -22.45 -1.34
CA LEU A 295 6.37 -22.20 -2.63
C LEU A 295 4.84 -22.24 -2.49
N VAL A 296 4.30 -23.19 -1.74
CA VAL A 296 2.86 -23.27 -1.44
C VAL A 296 2.38 -22.03 -0.72
N LEU A 297 3.10 -21.59 0.33
CA LEU A 297 2.76 -20.36 1.07
C LEU A 297 2.84 -19.13 0.14
N GLY A 298 3.90 -18.99 -0.63
CA GLY A 298 4.04 -17.88 -1.57
C GLY A 298 2.92 -17.85 -2.61
N THR A 299 2.57 -19.00 -3.18
CA THR A 299 1.45 -19.13 -4.14
C THR A 299 0.12 -18.78 -3.48
N TRP A 300 -0.12 -19.23 -2.25
CA TRP A 300 -1.31 -18.89 -1.47
C TRP A 300 -1.44 -17.38 -1.25
N LEU A 301 -0.35 -16.71 -0.83
CA LEU A 301 -0.34 -15.27 -0.65
C LEU A 301 -0.63 -14.52 -1.95
N ILE A 302 -0.02 -14.94 -3.07
CA ILE A 302 -0.27 -14.34 -4.39
C ILE A 302 -1.74 -14.52 -4.77
N TRP A 303 -2.26 -15.74 -4.70
CA TRP A 303 -3.64 -16.04 -5.06
C TRP A 303 -4.64 -15.23 -4.22
N SER A 304 -4.45 -15.19 -2.91
CA SER A 304 -5.32 -14.45 -1.99
C SER A 304 -5.33 -12.95 -2.28
N ASN A 305 -4.15 -12.36 -2.54
CA ASN A 305 -4.06 -10.94 -2.89
C ASN A 305 -4.71 -10.63 -4.25
N VAL A 306 -4.54 -11.51 -5.25
CA VAL A 306 -5.20 -11.37 -6.56
C VAL A 306 -6.71 -11.41 -6.40
N GLN A 307 -7.26 -12.38 -5.65
CA GLN A 307 -8.70 -12.49 -5.43
C GLN A 307 -9.26 -11.28 -4.67
N GLY A 308 -8.63 -10.91 -3.56
CA GLY A 308 -9.07 -9.75 -2.77
C GLY A 308 -9.03 -8.43 -3.58
N SER A 309 -7.97 -8.21 -4.36
CA SER A 309 -7.86 -7.02 -5.21
C SER A 309 -8.88 -7.05 -6.36
N ARG A 310 -9.17 -8.23 -6.93
CA ARG A 310 -10.21 -8.38 -7.95
C ARG A 310 -11.60 -8.07 -7.39
N GLU A 311 -11.93 -8.60 -6.23
CA GLU A 311 -13.20 -8.30 -5.55
C GLU A 311 -13.34 -6.80 -5.27
N ALA A 312 -12.30 -6.18 -4.72
CA ALA A 312 -12.26 -4.75 -4.46
C ALA A 312 -12.44 -3.92 -5.75
N TRP A 313 -11.87 -4.35 -6.88
CA TRP A 313 -12.03 -3.70 -8.17
C TRP A 313 -13.50 -3.61 -8.61
N TYR A 314 -14.27 -4.68 -8.41
CA TYR A 314 -15.70 -4.71 -8.77
C TYR A 314 -16.61 -4.12 -7.69
N GLN A 315 -16.16 -4.04 -6.43
CA GLN A 315 -16.96 -3.44 -5.35
C GLN A 315 -16.88 -1.91 -5.33
N TYR A 316 -15.68 -1.35 -5.44
CA TYR A 316 -15.44 0.09 -5.30
C TYR A 316 -14.37 0.64 -6.23
N GLY A 317 -13.66 -0.20 -6.98
CA GLY A 317 -12.67 0.22 -7.97
C GLY A 317 -13.30 0.63 -9.30
N GLY A 318 -12.47 0.76 -10.34
CA GLY A 318 -12.89 1.18 -11.67
C GLY A 318 -13.87 0.24 -12.38
N GLY A 319 -13.98 -1.03 -11.93
CA GLY A 319 -14.97 -2.01 -12.40
C GLY A 319 -16.30 -1.99 -11.67
N ALA A 320 -16.48 -1.13 -10.65
CA ALA A 320 -17.73 -1.03 -9.92
C ALA A 320 -18.88 -0.53 -10.82
N PRO A 321 -20.11 -1.04 -10.65
CA PRO A 321 -21.26 -0.58 -11.41
C PRO A 321 -21.49 0.92 -11.19
N LYS A 322 -21.68 1.64 -12.28
CA LYS A 322 -22.03 3.06 -12.20
C LYS A 322 -23.45 3.22 -11.68
N PRO A 323 -23.70 4.16 -10.74
CA PRO A 323 -25.04 4.42 -10.25
C PRO A 323 -25.94 5.02 -11.33
N ALA A 324 -27.24 4.95 -11.13
CA ALA A 324 -28.19 5.74 -11.90
C ALA A 324 -27.84 7.23 -11.76
N LEU A 325 -28.03 8.00 -12.79
CA LEU A 325 -27.68 9.42 -12.87
C LEU A 325 -26.15 9.69 -12.75
N TYR A 326 -25.29 8.70 -12.99
CA TYR A 326 -23.83 8.91 -13.01
C TYR A 326 -23.46 10.09 -13.91
N GLY A 327 -22.74 11.07 -13.35
CA GLY A 327 -22.29 12.22 -14.11
C GLY A 327 -22.09 13.49 -13.28
N ILE A 328 -21.69 14.54 -13.98
CA ILE A 328 -21.56 15.90 -13.48
C ILE A 328 -22.76 16.69 -13.93
N TRP A 329 -23.65 17.03 -13.02
CA TRP A 329 -24.86 17.78 -13.31
C TRP A 329 -24.65 19.26 -12.95
N GLN A 330 -24.59 20.14 -13.96
CA GLN A 330 -24.58 21.58 -13.77
C GLN A 330 -25.96 22.02 -13.27
N ILE A 331 -26.02 22.74 -12.17
CA ILE A 331 -27.28 23.27 -11.63
C ILE A 331 -27.56 24.62 -12.30
N ASP A 332 -28.47 24.61 -13.27
CA ASP A 332 -28.86 25.77 -14.05
C ASP A 332 -29.74 26.70 -13.20
N ARG A 333 -30.76 26.12 -12.54
CA ARG A 333 -31.64 26.82 -11.60
C ARG A 333 -31.74 26.10 -10.28
N LEU A 334 -31.74 26.86 -9.19
CA LEU A 334 -32.01 26.39 -7.83
C LEU A 334 -33.00 27.33 -7.16
N SER A 335 -34.11 26.78 -6.68
CA SER A 335 -34.99 27.51 -5.77
C SER A 335 -35.02 26.83 -4.39
N ILE A 336 -35.09 27.66 -3.36
CA ILE A 336 -35.17 27.24 -1.95
C ILE A 336 -36.38 27.98 -1.37
N ASP A 337 -37.35 27.24 -0.83
CA ASP A 337 -38.60 27.75 -0.28
C ASP A 337 -39.34 28.70 -1.26
N GLY A 338 -39.31 28.32 -2.54
CA GLY A 338 -39.98 29.08 -3.63
C GLY A 338 -39.17 30.27 -4.16
N VAL A 339 -38.04 30.62 -3.53
CA VAL A 339 -37.17 31.73 -3.95
C VAL A 339 -36.04 31.23 -4.82
N GLU A 340 -35.92 31.75 -6.04
CA GLU A 340 -34.79 31.42 -6.93
C GLU A 340 -33.49 32.03 -6.38
N ARG A 341 -32.43 31.20 -6.31
CA ARG A 341 -31.13 31.59 -5.79
C ARG A 341 -30.18 31.91 -6.98
N ALA A 342 -29.81 33.15 -7.07
CA ALA A 342 -28.84 33.59 -8.10
C ALA A 342 -27.47 32.93 -7.88
N PRO A 343 -26.69 32.67 -8.95
CA PRO A 343 -25.40 31.99 -8.86
C PRO A 343 -24.28 32.91 -8.33
N LEU A 344 -24.41 33.36 -7.08
CA LEU A 344 -23.48 34.24 -6.40
C LEU A 344 -22.46 33.46 -5.55
N VAL A 345 -21.19 33.85 -5.60
CA VAL A 345 -20.08 33.24 -4.80
C VAL A 345 -20.33 33.42 -3.28
N THR A 346 -21.03 34.48 -2.90
CA THR A 346 -21.38 34.78 -1.50
C THR A 346 -22.57 33.98 -0.97
N ASP A 347 -23.30 33.27 -1.83
CA ASP A 347 -24.43 32.44 -1.44
C ASP A 347 -23.98 30.98 -1.19
N TYR A 348 -23.67 30.64 0.06
CA TYR A 348 -23.21 29.30 0.44
C TYR A 348 -24.30 28.22 0.35
N ASP A 349 -25.58 28.57 0.24
CA ASP A 349 -26.68 27.62 0.00
C ASP A 349 -26.88 27.34 -1.50
N ARG A 350 -26.21 28.11 -2.39
CA ARG A 350 -26.28 27.94 -3.84
C ARG A 350 -25.23 26.94 -4.32
N TRP A 351 -25.68 25.79 -4.82
CA TRP A 351 -24.82 24.80 -5.43
C TRP A 351 -24.61 25.10 -6.91
N ARG A 352 -23.38 24.92 -7.37
CA ARG A 352 -22.98 25.06 -8.77
C ARG A 352 -23.19 23.77 -9.54
N ARG A 353 -22.78 22.64 -8.95
CA ARG A 353 -22.84 21.31 -9.58
C ARG A 353 -23.20 20.24 -8.57
N MET A 354 -23.84 19.19 -9.09
CA MET A 354 -24.12 17.95 -8.37
C MET A 354 -23.33 16.83 -9.04
N LEU A 355 -22.50 16.11 -8.28
CA LEU A 355 -21.62 15.06 -8.75
C LEU A 355 -22.12 13.71 -8.24
N ILE A 356 -22.49 12.82 -9.16
CA ILE A 356 -22.95 11.47 -8.86
C ILE A 356 -21.96 10.48 -9.48
N GLU A 357 -21.15 9.85 -8.62
CA GLU A 357 -20.05 9.01 -9.05
C GLU A 357 -20.07 7.61 -8.44
N GLY A 358 -20.55 7.48 -7.22
CA GLY A 358 -20.68 6.23 -6.49
C GLY A 358 -22.04 6.06 -5.85
N SER A 359 -22.29 4.88 -5.27
CA SER A 359 -23.57 4.52 -4.63
C SER A 359 -23.72 5.06 -3.20
N PHE A 360 -22.67 5.69 -2.63
CA PHE A 360 -22.67 6.08 -1.21
C PHE A 360 -23.19 7.49 -0.95
N GLY A 361 -23.32 8.31 -1.99
CA GLY A 361 -23.77 9.69 -1.84
C GLY A 361 -23.49 10.58 -3.02
N ILE A 362 -23.80 11.84 -2.83
CA ILE A 362 -23.72 12.90 -3.83
C ILE A 362 -22.76 13.97 -3.30
N SER A 363 -21.86 14.45 -4.15
CA SER A 363 -21.05 15.61 -3.83
C SER A 363 -21.61 16.85 -4.52
N PHE A 364 -21.80 17.92 -3.78
CA PHE A 364 -22.24 19.22 -4.30
C PHE A 364 -21.05 20.17 -4.33
N GLN A 365 -20.78 20.77 -5.48
CA GLN A 365 -19.82 21.86 -5.62
C GLN A 365 -20.56 23.19 -5.39
N ARG A 366 -20.06 24.02 -4.49
CA ARG A 366 -20.55 25.38 -4.26
C ARG A 366 -20.01 26.35 -5.30
N MET A 367 -20.52 27.58 -5.25
CA MET A 367 -20.09 28.63 -6.19
C MET A 367 -18.63 29.07 -5.98
N ASP A 368 -18.08 28.92 -4.77
CA ASP A 368 -16.68 29.19 -4.40
C ASP A 368 -15.73 28.01 -4.69
N ASN A 369 -16.20 26.99 -5.44
CA ASN A 369 -15.52 25.74 -5.76
C ASN A 369 -15.30 24.78 -4.58
N THR A 370 -15.74 25.08 -3.37
CA THR A 370 -15.71 24.12 -2.26
C THR A 370 -16.71 22.98 -2.49
N PHE A 371 -16.45 21.83 -1.84
CA PHE A 371 -17.29 20.64 -2.00
C PHE A 371 -17.93 20.24 -0.68
N GLN A 372 -19.21 19.86 -0.77
CA GLN A 372 -19.99 19.29 0.32
C GLN A 372 -20.44 17.87 -0.08
N PHE A 373 -20.10 16.88 0.73
CA PHE A 373 -20.61 15.52 0.54
C PHE A 373 -21.90 15.31 1.32
N ALA A 374 -22.89 14.72 0.69
CA ALA A 374 -24.14 14.31 1.29
C ALA A 374 -24.34 12.81 1.08
N PRO A 375 -24.36 11.99 2.14
CA PRO A 375 -24.75 10.60 2.03
C PRO A 375 -26.14 10.49 1.43
N ALA A 376 -26.30 9.71 0.37
CA ALA A 376 -27.57 9.60 -0.34
C ALA A 376 -27.71 8.24 -1.03
N LYS A 377 -28.94 7.77 -1.14
CA LYS A 377 -29.31 6.59 -1.90
C LYS A 377 -30.23 7.00 -3.05
N ILE A 378 -29.88 6.58 -4.26
CA ILE A 378 -30.68 6.82 -5.46
C ILE A 378 -31.47 5.55 -5.78
N ASP A 379 -32.77 5.67 -5.82
CA ASP A 379 -33.68 4.62 -6.28
C ASP A 379 -34.17 4.99 -7.70
N ALA A 380 -33.65 4.26 -8.70
CA ALA A 380 -34.00 4.50 -10.08
C ALA A 380 -35.43 4.08 -10.44
N ALA A 381 -35.97 3.05 -9.75
CA ALA A 381 -37.34 2.58 -9.99
C ALA A 381 -38.38 3.54 -9.42
N ALA A 382 -38.16 4.01 -8.19
CA ALA A 382 -39.02 5.00 -7.54
C ALA A 382 -38.72 6.44 -7.99
N LYS A 383 -37.67 6.68 -8.75
CA LYS A 383 -37.18 8.02 -9.13
C LYS A 383 -36.98 8.94 -7.94
N THR A 384 -36.35 8.42 -6.89
CA THR A 384 -36.11 9.17 -5.65
C THR A 384 -34.64 9.23 -5.27
N ILE A 385 -34.24 10.32 -4.60
CA ILE A 385 -32.95 10.50 -3.96
C ILE A 385 -33.20 10.73 -2.48
N THR A 386 -32.81 9.80 -1.63
CA THR A 386 -32.96 9.89 -0.18
C THR A 386 -31.66 10.29 0.47
N PHE A 387 -31.60 11.40 1.16
CA PHE A 387 -30.44 11.90 1.88
C PHE A 387 -30.47 11.44 3.33
N THR A 388 -29.32 11.04 3.85
CA THR A 388 -29.17 10.55 5.22
C THR A 388 -28.07 11.30 5.97
N GLN A 389 -28.16 11.34 7.29
CA GLN A 389 -27.12 11.85 8.20
C GLN A 389 -26.82 10.78 9.25
N GLY A 390 -25.54 10.58 9.56
CA GLY A 390 -25.08 9.50 10.44
C GLY A 390 -24.52 8.31 9.66
N GLN A 391 -24.07 7.28 10.36
CA GLN A 391 -23.48 6.07 9.78
C GLN A 391 -24.16 4.79 10.30
N GLY A 392 -24.23 3.76 9.46
CA GLY A 392 -24.81 2.46 9.81
C GLY A 392 -26.27 2.56 10.27
N ASP A 393 -26.63 1.82 11.32
CA ASP A 393 -28.00 1.74 11.85
C ASP A 393 -28.50 3.05 12.48
N GLN A 394 -27.61 4.03 12.70
CA GLN A 394 -27.96 5.35 13.23
C GLN A 394 -28.21 6.39 12.11
N ALA A 395 -28.16 5.98 10.85
CA ALA A 395 -28.46 6.88 9.74
C ALA A 395 -29.93 7.32 9.74
N LYS A 396 -30.17 8.63 9.86
CA LYS A 396 -31.49 9.24 9.82
C LYS A 396 -31.74 9.92 8.48
N GLU A 397 -32.91 9.76 7.91
CA GLU A 397 -33.32 10.51 6.73
C GLU A 397 -33.42 12.00 7.09
N VAL A 398 -32.73 12.84 6.33
CA VAL A 398 -32.76 14.31 6.48
C VAL A 398 -33.35 14.99 5.27
N GLY A 399 -33.71 14.25 4.24
CA GLY A 399 -34.36 14.78 3.06
C GLY A 399 -34.61 13.75 1.99
N ARG A 400 -35.57 14.07 1.12
CA ARG A 400 -35.92 13.26 -0.03
C ARG A 400 -36.31 14.15 -1.20
N PHE A 401 -35.72 13.83 -2.36
CA PHE A 401 -36.09 14.43 -3.64
C PHE A 401 -36.76 13.38 -4.52
N ILE A 402 -37.77 13.83 -5.25
CA ILE A 402 -38.29 13.13 -6.43
C ILE A 402 -37.64 13.75 -7.64
N TYR A 403 -37.24 12.94 -8.61
CA TYR A 403 -36.63 13.46 -9.81
C TYR A 403 -37.32 12.99 -11.09
N GLU A 404 -37.25 13.84 -12.10
CA GLU A 404 -37.68 13.58 -13.46
C GLU A 404 -36.49 13.77 -14.38
N GLN A 405 -36.38 12.93 -15.39
CA GLN A 405 -35.33 13.05 -16.43
C GLN A 405 -36.01 13.25 -17.79
N PRO A 406 -36.34 14.49 -18.17
CA PRO A 406 -37.05 14.80 -19.42
C PRO A 406 -36.25 14.38 -20.65
N SER A 407 -34.90 14.42 -20.57
CA SER A 407 -33.96 13.92 -21.58
C SER A 407 -32.72 13.34 -20.92
N PRO A 408 -31.87 12.57 -21.61
CA PRO A 408 -30.66 11.97 -21.03
C PRO A 408 -29.71 12.98 -20.39
N ASP A 409 -29.75 14.24 -20.87
CA ASP A 409 -28.88 15.34 -20.43
C ASP A 409 -29.56 16.37 -19.53
N ARG A 410 -30.85 16.16 -19.16
CA ARG A 410 -31.63 17.06 -18.31
C ARG A 410 -32.23 16.32 -17.13
N LEU A 411 -32.06 16.89 -15.94
CA LEU A 411 -32.61 16.35 -14.70
C LEU A 411 -33.30 17.48 -13.92
N VAL A 412 -34.51 17.24 -13.48
CA VAL A 412 -35.26 18.10 -12.57
C VAL A 412 -35.50 17.33 -11.29
N ALA A 413 -35.07 17.87 -10.15
CA ALA A 413 -35.28 17.24 -8.85
C ALA A 413 -35.91 18.24 -7.89
N HIS A 414 -36.90 17.79 -7.08
CA HIS A 414 -37.54 18.60 -6.10
C HIS A 414 -37.91 17.81 -4.85
N GLY A 415 -37.92 18.47 -3.70
CA GLY A 415 -38.24 17.84 -2.44
C GLY A 415 -37.72 18.60 -1.24
N LEU A 416 -37.73 17.94 -0.09
CA LEU A 416 -37.25 18.51 1.17
C LEU A 416 -35.83 18.06 1.47
N LEU A 417 -34.99 18.99 1.93
CA LEU A 417 -33.65 18.68 2.48
C LEU A 417 -33.41 19.60 3.70
N ASN A 418 -33.15 19.00 4.84
CA ASN A 418 -32.96 19.71 6.11
C ASN A 418 -34.12 20.71 6.40
N GLY A 419 -35.36 20.33 6.10
CA GLY A 419 -36.56 21.14 6.31
C GLY A 419 -36.80 22.25 5.29
N LYS A 420 -35.90 22.44 4.30
CA LYS A 420 -36.07 23.43 3.22
C LYS A 420 -36.64 22.74 1.97
N GLN A 421 -37.67 23.37 1.36
CA GLN A 421 -38.20 22.94 0.06
C GLN A 421 -37.20 23.33 -1.04
N MET A 422 -36.71 22.38 -1.80
CA MET A 422 -35.76 22.66 -2.86
C MET A 422 -36.23 22.16 -4.22
N ARG A 423 -35.90 22.91 -5.27
CA ARG A 423 -36.07 22.49 -6.67
C ARG A 423 -34.80 22.81 -7.44
N LEU A 424 -34.28 21.81 -8.15
CA LEU A 424 -33.08 21.89 -9.00
C LEU A 424 -33.49 21.58 -10.44
N GLU A 425 -33.03 22.40 -11.37
CA GLU A 425 -33.03 22.12 -12.81
C GLU A 425 -31.59 22.04 -13.26
N THR A 426 -31.21 20.92 -13.88
CA THR A 426 -29.79 20.62 -14.15
C THR A 426 -29.56 20.13 -15.55
N SER A 427 -28.35 20.37 -16.07
CA SER A 427 -27.85 19.84 -17.33
C SER A 427 -26.62 19.00 -17.13
N LEU A 428 -26.49 17.89 -17.88
CA LEU A 428 -25.35 16.99 -17.80
C LEU A 428 -24.14 17.59 -18.52
N ILE A 429 -23.02 17.67 -17.85
CA ILE A 429 -21.72 18.03 -18.45
C ILE A 429 -21.10 16.78 -19.05
N ASP A 430 -20.74 16.85 -20.33
CA ASP A 430 -19.94 15.80 -20.96
C ASP A 430 -18.49 15.84 -20.44
N HIS A 431 -18.23 15.09 -19.36
CA HIS A 431 -16.92 14.98 -18.73
C HIS A 431 -15.86 14.32 -19.63
N THR A 432 -16.27 13.63 -20.71
CA THR A 432 -15.33 13.04 -21.66
C THR A 432 -14.57 14.10 -22.48
N GLN A 433 -15.05 15.34 -22.49
CA GLN A 433 -14.39 16.47 -23.13
C GLN A 433 -13.24 17.07 -22.31
N PHE A 434 -13.09 16.70 -21.04
CA PHE A 434 -11.95 17.16 -20.25
C PHE A 434 -10.63 16.67 -20.84
N ASN A 435 -9.66 17.57 -20.96
CA ASN A 435 -8.37 17.25 -21.57
C ASN A 435 -7.72 16.01 -20.96
N LEU A 436 -7.78 15.87 -19.64
CA LEU A 436 -7.22 14.72 -18.94
C LEU A 436 -7.92 13.42 -19.33
N VAL A 437 -9.24 13.44 -19.48
CA VAL A 437 -10.07 12.26 -19.81
C VAL A 437 -9.88 11.82 -21.26
N LYS A 438 -9.83 12.77 -22.20
CA LYS A 438 -9.68 12.49 -23.64
C LYS A 438 -8.22 12.25 -24.07
N SER A 439 -7.25 12.63 -23.23
CA SER A 439 -5.84 12.42 -23.52
C SER A 439 -5.50 10.91 -23.54
N ARG A 440 -4.81 10.47 -24.57
CA ARG A 440 -4.39 9.08 -24.75
C ARG A 440 -2.92 9.00 -25.08
N PHE A 441 -2.32 7.86 -24.81
CA PHE A 441 -0.96 7.57 -25.22
C PHE A 441 -0.81 7.65 -26.74
N ARG A 442 0.25 8.34 -27.21
CA ARG A 442 0.61 8.48 -28.63
C ARG A 442 2.09 8.17 -28.78
N PHE A 443 2.42 7.24 -29.66
CA PHE A 443 3.81 6.93 -29.98
C PHE A 443 4.51 8.07 -30.71
N VAL A 444 3.80 8.74 -31.60
CA VAL A 444 4.29 9.87 -32.38
C VAL A 444 3.46 11.10 -32.04
N GLN A 445 4.11 12.17 -31.66
CA GLN A 445 3.50 13.48 -31.42
C GLN A 445 4.25 14.53 -32.25
N GLU A 446 3.54 15.24 -33.09
CA GLU A 446 4.13 16.33 -33.87
C GLU A 446 4.51 17.52 -32.98
N ARG A 447 3.75 17.76 -31.95
CA ARG A 447 3.99 18.84 -30.95
C ARG A 447 3.66 18.36 -29.52
N PRO A 448 4.44 18.81 -28.53
CA PRO A 448 4.09 18.58 -27.13
C PRO A 448 2.71 19.18 -26.80
N PHE A 449 1.84 18.39 -26.17
CA PHE A 449 0.57 18.88 -25.65
C PHE A 449 0.73 19.12 -24.13
N ASN A 450 1.01 20.37 -23.78
CA ASN A 450 1.21 20.81 -22.41
C ASN A 450 0.29 22.01 -22.12
N ARG A 451 -0.90 21.72 -21.58
CA ARG A 451 -1.91 22.75 -21.23
C ARG A 451 -2.50 22.44 -19.85
#